data_d7c538aa68e96963aed8be079d5c6863
#
_entry.id   d7c538aa68e96963aed8be079d5c6863
#
_cell.length_a   1.000
_cell.length_b   1.000
_cell.length_c   1.000
_cell.angle_alpha   90.00
_cell.angle_beta   90.00
_cell.angle_gamma   90.00
#
_symmetry.space_group_name_H-M   'P 1'
#
loop_
_entity.id
_entity.type
_entity.pdbx_description
1 polymer ?
#
loop_
_entity_poly.entity_id
_entity_poly.type
_entity_poly.pdbx_seq_one_letter_code
_entity_poly.pdbx_strand_id
1 'polypeptide(L)'
;ATIRRQRQMCIRDSSIFTAGTSAKLEDLKNCNVNFQYTGRGGQWTWHGPGQRVVYLMLNLKNRLQDVKAYVYALEELIILTLKDFYIDGVRINGQPGVWVKDNNGYDKIAALGIRISSWITFHGISINVNPNLDEFNNIVPCGIKNSGVTSFYKLGKK
;
A
#
# COMPACT_ATOMS: atom_id res chain seq x y z
N ALA A 1 -17.74 -25.28 2.04
CA ALA A 1 -16.34 -25.18 1.60
C ALA A 1 -15.57 -24.27 2.55
N THR A 2 -14.64 -24.83 3.29
CA THR A 2 -13.81 -24.08 4.22
C THR A 2 -12.83 -23.27 3.39
N ILE A 3 -13.07 -21.97 3.26
CA ILE A 3 -12.09 -21.06 2.65
C ILE A 3 -10.91 -21.04 3.62
N ARG A 4 -9.83 -21.73 3.26
CA ARG A 4 -8.57 -21.64 4.00
C ARG A 4 -8.14 -20.20 4.03
N ARG A 5 -7.82 -19.69 5.22
CA ARG A 5 -7.21 -18.37 5.42
C ARG A 5 -5.86 -18.38 4.72
N GLN A 6 -5.80 -17.87 3.51
CA GLN A 6 -4.53 -17.71 2.81
C GLN A 6 -3.97 -16.32 3.12
N ARG A 7 -2.88 -16.29 3.86
CA ARG A 7 -2.01 -15.13 3.97
C ARG A 7 -0.82 -15.39 3.07
N GLN A 8 -0.67 -14.62 2.04
CA GLN A 8 0.50 -14.70 1.19
C GLN A 8 1.36 -13.46 1.42
N MET A 9 2.55 -13.66 1.95
CA MET A 9 3.59 -12.63 2.03
C MET A 9 4.53 -12.81 0.84
N CYS A 10 4.62 -11.78 0.01
CA CYS A 10 5.53 -11.77 -1.12
C CYS A 10 6.64 -10.74 -0.89
N ILE A 11 7.88 -11.17 -1.04
CA ILE A 11 9.00 -10.26 -1.32
C ILE A 11 9.03 -10.13 -2.83
N ARG A 12 8.92 -8.92 -3.36
CA ARG A 12 9.03 -8.67 -4.79
C ARG A 12 10.52 -8.65 -5.16
N ASP A 13 10.89 -9.51 -6.08
CA ASP A 13 12.22 -9.64 -6.66
C ASP A 13 12.36 -8.91 -8.00
N SER A 14 11.26 -8.38 -8.55
CA SER A 14 11.21 -7.60 -9.78
C SER A 14 10.41 -6.32 -9.61
N SER A 15 10.82 -5.28 -10.34
CA SER A 15 10.16 -3.96 -10.35
C SER A 15 8.99 -3.93 -11.32
N ILE A 16 7.83 -3.45 -10.87
CA ILE A 16 6.66 -3.26 -11.72
C ILE A 16 5.78 -2.11 -11.21
N PHE A 17 5.30 -1.29 -12.14
CA PHE A 17 4.23 -0.32 -11.84
C PHE A 17 2.87 -0.99 -12.00
N THR A 18 1.95 -0.69 -11.11
CA THR A 18 0.59 -1.22 -11.20
C THR A 18 -0.45 -0.10 -11.17
N ALA A 19 -1.39 -0.17 -12.11
CA ALA A 19 -2.56 0.68 -12.16
C ALA A 19 -3.73 0.02 -11.44
N GLY A 20 -4.29 0.69 -10.45
CA GLY A 20 -5.55 0.30 -9.82
C GLY A 20 -6.76 0.79 -10.61
N THR A 21 -7.97 0.49 -10.12
CA THR A 21 -9.23 0.80 -10.83
C THR A 21 -9.51 2.29 -11.01
N SER A 22 -8.81 3.18 -10.28
CA SER A 22 -8.94 4.64 -10.37
C SER A 22 -7.70 5.30 -10.98
N ALA A 23 -6.78 4.52 -11.56
CA ALA A 23 -5.55 5.05 -12.15
C ALA A 23 -5.85 5.74 -13.49
N LYS A 24 -5.26 6.91 -13.69
CA LYS A 24 -5.32 7.65 -14.95
C LYS A 24 -3.96 7.62 -15.62
N LEU A 25 -3.91 7.51 -16.95
CA LEU A 25 -2.65 7.49 -17.70
C LEU A 25 -1.84 8.78 -17.54
N GLU A 26 -2.51 9.92 -17.37
CA GLU A 26 -1.87 11.21 -17.13
C GLU A 26 -1.04 11.28 -15.84
N ASP A 27 -1.29 10.39 -14.89
CA ASP A 27 -0.54 10.27 -13.62
C ASP A 27 0.73 9.42 -13.76
N LEU A 28 0.93 8.77 -14.92
CA LEU A 28 2.14 8.04 -15.25
C LEU A 28 3.09 8.98 -16.01
N LYS A 29 4.11 9.50 -15.33
CA LYS A 29 5.04 10.49 -15.86
C LYS A 29 6.01 9.93 -16.90
N ASN A 30 6.31 8.63 -16.83
CA ASN A 30 7.22 7.95 -17.74
C ASN A 30 6.52 6.73 -18.37
N CYS A 31 6.14 6.85 -19.65
CA CYS A 31 5.45 5.79 -20.39
C CYS A 31 6.35 4.59 -20.76
N ASN A 32 7.66 4.69 -20.59
CA ASN A 32 8.62 3.61 -20.93
C ASN A 32 8.84 2.62 -19.79
N VAL A 33 8.12 2.76 -18.68
CA VAL A 33 8.22 1.83 -17.55
C VAL A 33 7.35 0.60 -17.79
N ASN A 34 7.79 -0.54 -17.26
CA ASN A 34 6.98 -1.75 -17.26
C ASN A 34 5.79 -1.61 -16.30
N PHE A 35 4.57 -1.71 -16.80
CA PHE A 35 3.37 -1.58 -15.98
C PHE A 35 2.28 -2.60 -16.30
N GLN A 36 1.39 -2.81 -15.35
CA GLN A 36 0.27 -3.72 -15.47
C GLN A 36 -1.01 -3.11 -14.84
N TYR A 37 -2.13 -3.26 -15.52
CA TYR A 37 -3.44 -2.99 -14.93
C TYR A 37 -3.83 -4.13 -13.99
N THR A 38 -4.35 -3.77 -12.81
CA THR A 38 -4.77 -4.73 -11.79
C THR A 38 -6.19 -4.40 -11.33
N GLY A 39 -6.90 -5.38 -10.82
CA GLY A 39 -8.24 -5.18 -10.28
C GLY A 39 -8.29 -4.62 -8.85
N ARG A 40 -7.16 -4.20 -8.27
CA ARG A 40 -7.11 -3.57 -6.94
C ARG A 40 -7.73 -2.18 -6.96
N GLY A 41 -8.22 -1.72 -5.83
CA GLY A 41 -8.61 -0.32 -5.65
C GLY A 41 -7.42 0.64 -5.68
N GLY A 42 -7.70 1.92 -5.89
CA GLY A 42 -6.74 3.01 -5.88
C GLY A 42 -6.09 3.29 -7.24
N GLN A 43 -5.07 4.12 -7.21
CA GLN A 43 -4.40 4.70 -8.37
C GLN A 43 -3.09 3.96 -8.71
N TRP A 44 -2.11 4.67 -9.30
CA TRP A 44 -0.80 4.13 -9.57
C TRP A 44 -0.03 3.83 -8.29
N THR A 45 0.72 2.74 -8.31
CA THR A 45 1.77 2.44 -7.34
C THR A 45 2.90 1.66 -8.01
N TRP A 46 4.04 1.64 -7.36
CA TRP A 46 5.16 0.82 -7.75
C TRP A 46 5.36 -0.31 -6.75
N HIS A 47 5.78 -1.47 -7.26
CA HIS A 47 6.19 -2.61 -6.45
C HIS A 47 7.56 -3.11 -6.91
N GLY A 48 8.45 -3.38 -5.96
CA GLY A 48 9.78 -3.87 -6.26
C GLY A 48 10.53 -4.38 -5.04
N PRO A 49 11.80 -4.76 -5.25
CA PRO A 49 12.67 -5.22 -4.16
C PRO A 49 12.68 -4.24 -2.99
N GLY A 50 12.73 -4.77 -1.78
CA GLY A 50 12.72 -3.97 -0.56
C GLY A 50 11.33 -3.61 -0.02
N GLN A 51 10.25 -3.93 -0.74
CA GLN A 51 8.89 -3.85 -0.21
C GLN A 51 8.43 -5.17 0.41
N ARG A 52 7.65 -5.07 1.49
CA ARG A 52 6.88 -6.18 2.03
C ARG A 52 5.44 -6.06 1.55
N VAL A 53 5.04 -6.99 0.68
CA VAL A 53 3.66 -7.07 0.19
C VAL A 53 2.92 -8.18 0.94
N VAL A 54 1.74 -7.88 1.46
CA VAL A 54 0.91 -8.83 2.20
C VAL A 54 -0.48 -8.87 1.59
N TYR A 55 -0.88 -10.03 1.10
CA TYR A 55 -2.24 -10.27 0.61
C TYR A 55 -3.10 -10.89 1.71
N LEU A 56 -4.22 -10.26 1.98
CA LEU A 56 -5.15 -10.69 3.02
C LEU A 56 -6.47 -11.11 2.36
N MET A 57 -6.68 -12.42 2.27
CA MET A 57 -7.89 -13.00 1.69
C MET A 57 -8.79 -13.49 2.83
N LEU A 58 -9.78 -12.68 3.18
CA LEU A 58 -10.70 -12.92 4.29
C LEU A 58 -12.14 -12.94 3.82
N ASN A 59 -12.96 -13.78 4.44
CA ASN A 59 -14.40 -13.72 4.29
C ASN A 59 -14.99 -12.78 5.34
N LEU A 60 -15.43 -11.59 4.90
CA LEU A 60 -16.00 -10.58 5.79
C LEU A 60 -17.44 -10.90 6.19
N LYS A 61 -18.15 -11.84 5.50
CA LYS A 61 -19.48 -12.28 5.92
C LYS A 61 -19.46 -12.87 7.33
N ASN A 62 -18.37 -13.56 7.67
CA ASN A 62 -18.19 -14.19 8.98
C ASN A 62 -17.55 -13.24 10.01
N ARG A 63 -17.48 -11.95 9.71
CA ARG A 63 -16.83 -10.92 10.55
C ARG A 63 -17.73 -9.68 10.60
N LEU A 64 -17.25 -8.59 10.03
CA LEU A 64 -17.99 -7.34 9.87
C LEU A 64 -18.04 -6.98 8.38
N GLN A 65 -19.24 -6.87 7.83
CA GLN A 65 -19.46 -6.45 6.43
C GLN A 65 -19.37 -4.92 6.31
N ASP A 66 -18.19 -4.38 6.64
CA ASP A 66 -17.89 -2.95 6.57
C ASP A 66 -16.50 -2.74 5.95
N VAL A 67 -16.48 -2.12 4.77
CA VAL A 67 -15.24 -1.84 4.02
C VAL A 67 -14.37 -0.82 4.75
N LYS A 68 -14.99 0.21 5.35
CA LYS A 68 -14.25 1.25 6.07
C LYS A 68 -13.59 0.68 7.33
N ALA A 69 -14.33 -0.13 8.09
CA ALA A 69 -13.78 -0.82 9.25
C ALA A 69 -12.65 -1.78 8.86
N TYR A 70 -12.75 -2.46 7.71
CA TYR A 70 -11.67 -3.31 7.22
C TYR A 70 -10.42 -2.51 6.85
N VAL A 71 -10.56 -1.41 6.11
CA VAL A 71 -9.45 -0.50 5.79
C VAL A 71 -8.80 0.01 7.07
N TYR A 72 -9.60 0.50 8.01
CA TYR A 72 -9.11 0.98 9.30
C TYR A 72 -8.31 -0.08 10.06
N ALA A 73 -8.80 -1.33 10.08
CA ALA A 73 -8.09 -2.44 10.74
C ALA A 73 -6.76 -2.78 10.06
N LEU A 74 -6.67 -2.66 8.72
CA LEU A 74 -5.40 -2.84 8.00
C LEU A 74 -4.40 -1.73 8.33
N GLU A 75 -4.86 -0.49 8.38
CA GLU A 75 -4.00 0.63 8.77
C GLU A 75 -3.55 0.50 10.23
N GLU A 76 -4.44 0.06 11.14
CA GLU A 76 -4.08 -0.22 12.54
C GLU A 76 -3.00 -1.30 12.64
N LEU A 77 -3.17 -2.40 11.91
CA LEU A 77 -2.17 -3.47 11.85
C LEU A 77 -0.79 -2.93 11.46
N ILE A 78 -0.74 -2.04 10.46
CA ILE A 78 0.51 -1.43 10.02
C ILE A 78 1.06 -0.50 11.11
N ILE A 79 0.23 0.37 11.68
CA ILE A 79 0.63 1.32 12.72
C ILE A 79 1.21 0.59 13.93
N LEU A 80 0.55 -0.47 14.41
CA LEU A 80 1.06 -1.29 15.51
C LEU A 80 2.39 -1.96 15.15
N THR A 81 2.52 -2.48 13.91
CA THR A 81 3.78 -3.04 13.43
C THR A 81 4.90 -2.00 13.40
N LEU A 82 4.61 -0.78 12.90
CA LEU A 82 5.59 0.32 12.88
C LEU A 82 6.05 0.72 14.27
N LYS A 83 5.15 0.69 15.24
CA LYS A 83 5.43 1.00 16.65
C LYS A 83 6.47 0.07 17.26
N ASP A 84 6.46 -1.22 16.89
CA ASP A 84 7.47 -2.20 17.35
C ASP A 84 8.89 -1.83 16.86
N PHE A 85 8.98 -1.01 15.81
CA PHE A 85 10.23 -0.46 15.27
C PHE A 85 10.47 1.01 15.65
N TYR A 86 9.71 1.53 16.62
CA TYR A 86 9.81 2.94 17.06
C TYR A 86 9.57 3.94 15.92
N ILE A 87 8.60 3.65 15.05
CA ILE A 87 8.12 4.54 13.99
C ILE A 87 6.68 4.94 14.31
N ASP A 88 6.43 6.24 14.41
CA ASP A 88 5.12 6.81 14.67
C ASP A 88 4.33 6.93 13.35
N GLY A 89 3.59 5.86 13.01
CA GLY A 89 2.68 5.84 11.88
C GLY A 89 1.35 6.50 12.20
N VAL A 90 0.82 7.25 11.27
CA VAL A 90 -0.48 7.94 11.40
C VAL A 90 -1.39 7.72 10.20
N ARG A 91 -2.70 7.91 10.41
CA ARG A 91 -3.71 7.99 9.35
C ARG A 91 -3.92 9.45 8.95
N ILE A 92 -4.17 9.68 7.66
CA ILE A 92 -4.61 10.98 7.15
C ILE A 92 -6.02 10.79 6.59
N ASN A 93 -6.96 11.60 7.06
CA ASN A 93 -8.35 11.51 6.63
C ASN A 93 -8.48 11.69 5.11
N GLY A 94 -9.22 10.78 4.46
CA GLY A 94 -9.40 10.80 3.01
C GLY A 94 -8.21 10.29 2.19
N GLN A 95 -7.11 9.89 2.84
CA GLN A 95 -5.90 9.41 2.19
C GLN A 95 -5.50 8.02 2.68
N PRO A 96 -6.06 6.93 2.13
CA PRO A 96 -5.77 5.58 2.57
C PRO A 96 -4.28 5.26 2.54
N GLY A 97 -3.81 4.58 3.56
CA GLY A 97 -2.41 4.25 3.78
C GLY A 97 -1.92 4.69 5.14
N VAL A 98 -0.67 4.37 5.46
CA VAL A 98 -0.03 4.81 6.69
C VAL A 98 1.10 5.77 6.35
N TRP A 99 1.16 6.84 7.11
CA TRP A 99 2.00 7.99 6.88
C TRP A 99 2.90 8.23 8.08
N VAL A 100 4.05 8.83 7.85
CA VAL A 100 4.99 9.26 8.89
C VAL A 100 5.23 10.76 8.72
N LYS A 101 5.24 11.48 9.83
CA LYS A 101 5.51 12.91 9.82
C LYS A 101 6.97 13.17 9.42
N ASP A 102 7.16 14.08 8.49
CA ASP A 102 8.45 14.62 8.07
C ASP A 102 8.49 16.13 8.31
N ASN A 103 9.65 16.76 8.13
CA ASN A 103 9.84 18.21 8.32
C ASN A 103 8.91 19.06 7.44
N ASN A 104 8.56 18.56 6.27
CA ASN A 104 7.75 19.26 5.27
C ASN A 104 6.29 18.76 5.18
N GLY A 105 5.87 17.87 6.09
CA GLY A 105 4.52 17.30 6.07
C GLY A 105 4.45 15.83 6.43
N TYR A 106 3.92 15.00 5.53
CA TYR A 106 3.77 13.56 5.74
C TYR A 106 4.23 12.78 4.51
N ASP A 107 5.06 11.78 4.75
CA ASP A 107 5.50 10.81 3.76
C ASP A 107 4.81 9.46 3.94
N LYS A 108 4.36 8.85 2.86
CA LYS A 108 3.70 7.54 2.91
C LYS A 108 4.72 6.43 3.08
N ILE A 109 4.56 5.62 4.13
CA ILE A 109 5.38 4.43 4.40
C ILE A 109 4.71 3.13 3.97
N ALA A 110 3.37 3.11 3.96
CA ALA A 110 2.64 1.94 3.52
C ALA A 110 1.39 2.31 2.71
N ALA A 111 1.15 1.55 1.66
CA ALA A 111 0.00 1.72 0.77
C ALA A 111 -0.99 0.56 0.96
N LEU A 112 -2.27 0.86 0.74
CA LEU A 112 -3.35 -0.11 0.68
C LEU A 112 -3.94 -0.14 -0.73
N GLY A 113 -4.11 -1.35 -1.26
CA GLY A 113 -4.78 -1.57 -2.53
C GLY A 113 -5.63 -2.83 -2.42
N ILE A 114 -6.86 -2.69 -1.92
CA ILE A 114 -7.77 -3.80 -1.69
C ILE A 114 -8.85 -3.86 -2.76
N ARG A 115 -9.38 -5.05 -2.96
CA ARG A 115 -10.62 -5.31 -3.69
C ARG A 115 -11.50 -6.20 -2.83
N ILE A 116 -12.81 -5.95 -2.86
CA ILE A 116 -13.80 -6.79 -2.18
C ILE A 116 -14.82 -7.23 -3.22
N SER A 117 -15.07 -8.54 -3.29
CA SER A 117 -16.09 -9.13 -4.13
C SER A 117 -16.87 -10.16 -3.32
N SER A 118 -18.20 -10.04 -3.29
CA SER A 118 -19.08 -10.89 -2.48
C SER A 118 -18.63 -11.02 -1.01
N TRP A 119 -18.10 -9.94 -0.45
CA TRP A 119 -17.51 -9.85 0.91
C TRP A 119 -16.26 -10.72 1.13
N ILE A 120 -15.62 -11.16 0.07
CA ILE A 120 -14.28 -11.74 0.12
C ILE A 120 -13.27 -10.67 -0.29
N THR A 121 -12.20 -10.53 0.49
CA THR A 121 -11.15 -9.54 0.24
C THR A 121 -10.05 -10.12 -0.63
N PHE A 122 -9.49 -9.30 -1.51
CA PHE A 122 -8.37 -9.61 -2.40
C PHE A 122 -7.32 -8.52 -2.30
N HIS A 123 -6.08 -8.84 -2.70
CA HIS A 123 -4.93 -7.97 -2.59
C HIS A 123 -4.63 -7.62 -1.13
N GLY A 124 -4.13 -6.43 -0.82
CA GLY A 124 -3.81 -6.09 0.55
C GLY A 124 -2.98 -4.83 0.70
N ILE A 125 -1.83 -4.96 1.35
CA ILE A 125 -0.97 -3.86 1.77
C ILE A 125 0.45 -4.03 1.22
N SER A 126 1.14 -2.91 1.09
CA SER A 126 2.55 -2.83 0.71
C SER A 126 3.25 -1.89 1.68
N ILE A 127 4.29 -2.38 2.35
CA ILE A 127 5.09 -1.63 3.33
C ILE A 127 6.49 -1.42 2.74
N ASN A 128 6.97 -0.19 2.76
CA ASN A 128 8.29 0.17 2.30
C ASN A 128 9.32 -0.12 3.40
N VAL A 129 10.05 -1.24 3.29
CA VAL A 129 11.15 -1.57 4.21
C VAL A 129 12.44 -0.90 3.72
N ASN A 130 12.93 -1.29 2.57
CA ASN A 130 14.12 -0.70 1.94
C ASN A 130 14.03 -0.72 0.40
N PRO A 131 12.96 -0.17 -0.20
CA PRO A 131 12.84 -0.09 -1.65
C PRO A 131 13.65 1.08 -2.21
N ASN A 132 13.92 1.03 -3.53
CA ASN A 132 14.35 2.23 -4.25
C ASN A 132 13.17 3.22 -4.33
N LEU A 133 13.21 4.28 -3.53
CA LEU A 133 12.14 5.27 -3.46
C LEU A 133 12.08 6.19 -4.70
N ASP A 134 13.16 6.29 -5.47
CA ASP A 134 13.19 7.11 -6.69
C ASP A 134 12.23 6.61 -7.78
N GLU A 135 11.89 5.34 -7.74
CA GLU A 135 10.91 4.75 -8.67
C GLU A 135 9.53 5.41 -8.55
N PHE A 136 9.16 5.89 -7.38
CA PHE A 136 7.90 6.60 -7.17
C PHE A 136 7.84 7.96 -7.88
N ASN A 137 8.99 8.52 -8.31
CA ASN A 137 9.03 9.75 -9.09
C ASN A 137 8.42 9.59 -10.50
N ASN A 138 8.32 8.36 -11.00
CA ASN A 138 7.72 8.04 -12.29
C ASN A 138 6.18 8.10 -12.31
N ILE A 139 5.57 8.24 -11.15
CA ILE A 139 4.11 8.30 -10.99
C ILE A 139 3.71 9.49 -10.12
N VAL A 140 2.41 9.85 -10.13
CA VAL A 140 1.81 10.67 -9.08
C VAL A 140 1.23 9.71 -8.03
N PRO A 141 1.94 9.48 -6.90
CA PRO A 141 1.51 8.47 -5.94
C PRO A 141 0.18 8.89 -5.31
N CYS A 142 -0.84 8.07 -5.45
CA CYS A 142 -2.16 8.28 -4.83
C CYS A 142 -2.83 9.62 -5.17
N GLY A 143 -2.44 10.29 -6.28
CA GLY A 143 -3.00 11.59 -6.70
C GLY A 143 -2.68 12.76 -5.78
N ILE A 144 -1.74 12.63 -4.86
CA ILE A 144 -1.37 13.69 -3.90
C ILE A 144 -0.10 14.36 -4.40
N LYS A 145 -0.24 15.59 -4.88
CA LYS A 145 0.85 16.35 -5.52
C LYS A 145 1.98 16.78 -4.57
N ASN A 146 1.76 16.80 -3.26
CA ASN A 146 2.69 17.39 -2.28
C ASN A 146 3.13 16.43 -1.16
N SER A 147 2.95 15.12 -1.33
CA SER A 147 3.38 14.13 -0.34
C SER A 147 4.43 13.20 -0.94
N GLY A 148 5.48 12.96 -0.18
CA GLY A 148 6.54 12.04 -0.53
C GLY A 148 6.24 10.59 -0.13
N VAL A 149 7.26 9.76 -0.31
CA VAL A 149 7.30 8.39 0.17
C VAL A 149 8.53 8.20 1.07
N THR A 150 8.38 7.34 2.07
CA THR A 150 9.46 6.99 2.98
C THR A 150 9.54 5.47 3.17
N SER A 151 10.55 5.02 3.89
CA SER A 151 10.79 3.60 4.21
C SER A 151 11.42 3.47 5.58
N PHE A 152 11.42 2.26 6.13
CA PHE A 152 12.15 1.96 7.37
C PHE A 152 13.61 2.40 7.28
N TYR A 153 14.27 2.04 6.18
CA TYR A 153 15.68 2.36 5.97
C TYR A 153 15.94 3.87 5.91
N LYS A 154 15.10 4.64 5.18
CA LYS A 154 15.18 6.10 5.12
C LYS A 154 15.02 6.76 6.50
N LEU A 155 14.23 6.13 7.39
CA LEU A 155 14.03 6.55 8.79
C LEU A 155 15.12 6.04 9.74
N GLY A 156 16.20 5.43 9.24
CA GLY A 156 17.30 4.93 10.04
C GLY A 156 17.00 3.65 10.82
N LYS A 157 15.96 2.90 10.44
CA LYS A 157 15.60 1.60 11.04
C LYS A 157 16.16 0.47 10.18
N LYS A 158 16.75 -0.53 10.87
CA LYS A 158 17.34 -1.72 10.23
C LYS A 158 16.58 -2.99 10.63
#